data_e426789ee2eeed0ac919a0597e125daf
#
_entry.id   e426789ee2eeed0ac919a0597e125daf
#
_cell.length_a   1.000
_cell.length_b   1.000
_cell.length_c   1.000
_cell.angle_alpha   90.00
_cell.angle_beta   90.00
_cell.angle_gamma   90.00
#
_symmetry.space_group_name_H-M   'P 1'
#
loop_
_entity.id
_entity.type
_entity.pdbx_description
1 polymer ?
#
loop_
_entity_poly.entity_id
_entity_poly.type
_entity_poly.pdbx_seq_one_letter_code
_entity_poly.pdbx_strand_id
1 'polypeptide(L)'
;MIAACSTATPVLLQGGSLPTLQGRVNTTAGYTGELTTDNNSCRGSFTGIPGHPVVTFEVSCIDGRSGIGTAMLAAGVFVSGDVRLNDGSQLSVRQRAPAIP
;
A
#
# COMPACT_ATOMS: atom_id res chain seq x y z
N MET A 1 -1.95 -21.39 20.51
CA MET A 1 -2.40 -20.08 20.02
C MET A 1 -2.02 -19.91 18.56
N ILE A 2 -2.94 -19.41 17.80
CA ILE A 2 -2.71 -19.22 16.37
C ILE A 2 -2.41 -17.76 16.13
N ALA A 3 -1.28 -17.50 15.50
CA ALA A 3 -0.94 -16.14 15.10
C ALA A 3 -1.92 -15.69 14.03
N ALA A 4 -2.26 -14.42 14.04
CA ALA A 4 -3.05 -13.84 12.99
C ALA A 4 -2.31 -14.02 11.66
N CYS A 5 -3.05 -14.38 10.61
CA CYS A 5 -2.45 -14.48 9.29
C CYS A 5 -2.14 -13.08 8.80
N SER A 6 -0.88 -12.82 8.61
CA SER A 6 -0.45 -11.56 8.02
C SER A 6 0.51 -11.85 6.88
N THR A 7 0.39 -11.06 5.83
CA THR A 7 1.22 -11.21 4.65
C THR A 7 1.95 -9.90 4.41
N ALA A 8 3.26 -9.98 4.31
CA ALA A 8 4.08 -8.84 3.97
C ALA A 8 4.41 -8.87 2.49
N THR A 9 4.03 -7.84 1.77
CA THR A 9 4.22 -7.75 0.34
C THR A 9 5.17 -6.60 0.04
N PRO A 10 6.32 -6.85 -0.57
CA PRO A 10 7.22 -5.76 -0.97
C PRO A 10 6.60 -4.98 -2.12
N VAL A 11 6.69 -3.66 -2.05
CA VAL A 11 6.08 -2.78 -3.03
C VAL A 11 7.02 -1.67 -3.43
N LEU A 12 6.73 -1.06 -4.57
CA LEU A 12 7.37 0.16 -5.04
C LEU A 12 6.31 1.24 -5.14
N LEU A 13 6.65 2.42 -4.64
CA LEU A 13 5.82 3.61 -4.75
C LEU A 13 6.43 4.51 -5.79
N GLN A 14 5.63 4.87 -6.80
CA GLN A 14 6.10 5.70 -7.90
C GLN A 14 5.04 6.73 -8.25
N GLY A 15 5.47 7.89 -8.65
CA GLY A 15 4.57 8.88 -9.21
C GLY A 15 4.73 10.25 -8.60
N GLY A 16 4.14 11.22 -9.29
CA GLY A 16 4.16 12.59 -8.85
C GLY A 16 5.56 13.14 -8.78
N SER A 17 5.78 13.96 -7.78
CA SER A 17 7.08 14.56 -7.53
C SER A 17 7.90 13.77 -6.52
N LEU A 18 7.44 12.59 -6.13
CA LEU A 18 8.16 11.75 -5.19
C LEU A 18 9.21 10.92 -5.92
N PRO A 19 10.38 10.73 -5.32
CA PRO A 19 11.29 9.72 -5.83
C PRO A 19 10.67 8.34 -5.67
N THR A 20 11.18 7.38 -6.43
CA THR A 20 10.74 6.01 -6.26
C THR A 20 11.10 5.54 -4.85
N LEU A 21 10.13 5.06 -4.12
CA LEU A 21 10.32 4.56 -2.77
C LEU A 21 10.04 3.07 -2.73
N GLN A 22 10.75 2.39 -1.85
CA GLN A 22 10.50 0.98 -1.57
C GLN A 22 9.77 0.88 -0.25
N GLY A 23 8.88 -0.09 -0.17
CA GLY A 23 8.13 -0.26 1.06
C GLY A 23 7.55 -1.65 1.16
N ARG A 24 6.65 -1.78 2.11
CA ARG A 24 6.04 -3.07 2.42
C ARG A 24 4.59 -2.83 2.82
N VAL A 25 3.71 -3.67 2.32
CA VAL A 25 2.32 -3.68 2.75
C VAL A 25 2.09 -4.94 3.57
N ASN A 26 1.67 -4.76 4.81
CA ASN A 26 1.30 -5.86 5.67
C ASN A 26 -0.22 -5.99 5.67
N THR A 27 -0.72 -7.13 5.22
CA THR A 27 -2.14 -7.40 5.15
C THR A 27 -2.50 -8.36 6.26
N THR A 28 -3.50 -8.00 7.06
CA THR A 28 -3.96 -8.81 8.17
C THR A 28 -5.40 -9.22 7.93
N ALA A 29 -5.73 -10.47 8.19
CA ALA A 29 -7.07 -11.03 8.00
C ALA A 29 -7.58 -10.91 6.56
N GLY A 30 -6.70 -10.57 5.61
CA GLY A 30 -7.02 -10.54 4.18
C GLY A 30 -7.79 -9.33 3.70
N TYR A 31 -8.06 -8.35 4.56
CA TYR A 31 -8.82 -7.17 4.13
C TYR A 31 -8.45 -5.88 4.85
N THR A 32 -7.53 -5.91 5.79
CA THR A 32 -6.99 -4.71 6.40
C THR A 32 -5.48 -4.72 6.24
N GLY A 33 -4.88 -3.56 6.18
CA GLY A 33 -3.44 -3.53 6.05
C GLY A 33 -2.84 -2.16 6.24
N GLU A 34 -1.52 -2.16 6.28
CA GLU A 34 -0.73 -0.95 6.43
C GLU A 34 0.45 -0.98 5.47
N LEU A 35 0.74 0.18 4.92
CA LEU A 35 1.92 0.42 4.10
C LEU A 35 2.94 1.19 4.91
N THR A 36 4.18 0.75 4.88
CA THR A 36 5.30 1.54 5.40
C THR A 36 6.41 1.54 4.36
N THR A 37 7.07 2.69 4.22
CA THR A 37 8.25 2.76 3.35
C THR A 37 9.50 2.48 4.17
N ASP A 38 10.56 2.08 3.49
CA ASP A 38 11.79 1.65 4.17
C ASP A 38 12.41 2.74 5.02
N ASN A 39 12.21 4.00 4.63
CA ASN A 39 12.75 5.14 5.40
C ASN A 39 11.66 5.84 6.22
N ASN A 40 10.49 5.25 6.34
CA ASN A 40 9.34 5.81 7.07
C ASN A 40 8.88 7.17 6.54
N SER A 41 9.18 7.48 5.28
CA SER A 41 8.77 8.76 4.73
C SER A 41 7.28 8.82 4.43
N CYS A 42 6.65 7.67 4.19
CA CYS A 42 5.21 7.61 3.95
C CYS A 42 4.62 6.42 4.67
N ARG A 43 3.35 6.55 5.04
CA ARG A 43 2.57 5.48 5.64
C ARG A 43 1.21 5.43 4.95
N GLY A 44 0.69 4.25 4.83
CA GLY A 44 -0.64 4.06 4.28
C GLY A 44 -1.43 3.05 5.07
N SER A 45 -2.73 3.06 4.91
CA SER A 45 -3.59 2.08 5.55
C SER A 45 -4.82 1.84 4.70
N PHE A 46 -5.39 0.66 4.85
CA PHE A 46 -6.66 0.34 4.22
C PHE A 46 -7.45 -0.58 5.13
N THR A 47 -8.76 -0.44 5.05
CA THR A 47 -9.69 -1.36 5.70
C THR A 47 -10.74 -1.68 4.67
N GLY A 48 -10.88 -2.94 4.35
CA GLY A 48 -11.86 -3.39 3.37
C GLY A 48 -12.99 -4.14 4.01
N ILE A 49 -13.77 -4.76 3.15
CA ILE A 49 -14.87 -5.64 3.54
C ILE A 49 -14.50 -7.03 3.08
N PRO A 50 -14.61 -8.04 3.93
CA PRO A 50 -14.28 -9.41 3.53
C PRO A 50 -15.00 -9.81 2.25
N GLY A 51 -14.24 -10.36 1.30
CA GLY A 51 -14.79 -10.78 0.02
C GLY A 51 -14.78 -9.69 -1.05
N HIS A 52 -14.44 -8.46 -0.70
CA HIS A 52 -14.36 -7.38 -1.69
C HIS A 52 -12.90 -7.12 -2.04
N PRO A 53 -12.53 -7.24 -3.33
CA PRO A 53 -11.13 -7.09 -3.74
C PRO A 53 -10.64 -5.65 -3.78
N VAL A 54 -11.52 -4.67 -3.77
CA VAL A 54 -11.13 -3.25 -3.85
C VAL A 54 -11.41 -2.59 -2.50
N VAL A 55 -10.42 -1.88 -1.99
CA VAL A 55 -10.50 -1.22 -0.69
C VAL A 55 -10.09 0.23 -0.82
N THR A 56 -10.56 1.08 0.11
CA THR A 56 -10.11 2.46 0.19
C THR A 56 -8.73 2.50 0.84
N PHE A 57 -7.83 3.24 0.23
CA PHE A 57 -6.43 3.28 0.63
C PHE A 57 -6.05 4.74 0.91
N GLU A 58 -5.50 4.99 2.09
CA GLU A 58 -5.08 6.32 2.49
C GLU A 58 -3.56 6.32 2.69
N VAL A 59 -2.91 7.40 2.29
CA VAL A 59 -1.47 7.55 2.41
C VAL A 59 -1.17 8.92 3.00
N SER A 60 -0.21 8.95 3.91
CA SER A 60 0.32 10.18 4.51
C SER A 60 1.84 10.12 4.49
N CYS A 61 2.46 11.21 4.12
CA CYS A 61 3.92 11.32 4.09
C CYS A 61 4.39 12.41 5.06
N ILE A 62 5.63 12.29 5.52
CA ILE A 62 6.16 13.21 6.52
C ILE A 62 6.34 14.63 6.00
N ASP A 63 6.39 14.80 4.67
CA ASP A 63 6.51 16.13 4.06
C ASP A 63 5.16 16.84 3.92
N GLY A 64 4.09 16.27 4.47
CA GLY A 64 2.77 16.88 4.43
C GLY A 64 1.90 16.39 3.27
N ARG A 65 2.43 15.60 2.37
CA ARG A 65 1.61 15.04 1.30
C ARG A 65 0.72 13.94 1.85
N SER A 66 -0.50 13.94 1.39
CA SER A 66 -1.45 12.91 1.78
C SER A 66 -2.49 12.73 0.70
N GLY A 67 -3.15 11.60 0.70
CA GLY A 67 -4.16 11.36 -0.29
C GLY A 67 -4.98 10.12 0.00
N ILE A 68 -6.00 9.94 -0.80
CA ILE A 68 -6.90 8.80 -0.72
C ILE A 68 -7.07 8.24 -2.12
N GLY A 69 -7.17 6.95 -2.19
CA GLY A 69 -7.41 6.25 -3.44
C GLY A 69 -7.96 4.87 -3.18
N THR A 70 -7.63 3.96 -4.07
CA THR A 70 -8.10 2.58 -3.96
C THR A 70 -6.93 1.63 -4.10
N ALA A 71 -7.07 0.48 -3.47
CA ALA A 71 -6.12 -0.60 -3.61
C ALA A 71 -6.87 -1.87 -4.00
N MET A 72 -6.19 -2.76 -4.68
CA MET A 72 -6.75 -4.02 -5.10
C MET A 72 -6.06 -5.16 -4.37
N LEU A 73 -6.85 -6.08 -3.87
CA LEU A 73 -6.37 -7.27 -3.19
C LEU A 73 -6.74 -8.49 -4.02
N ALA A 74 -5.91 -9.50 -3.99
CA ALA A 74 -6.21 -10.80 -4.59
C ALA A 74 -5.89 -11.87 -3.57
N ALA A 75 -6.89 -12.65 -3.20
CA ALA A 75 -6.74 -13.70 -2.18
C ALA A 75 -6.11 -13.17 -0.89
N GLY A 76 -6.48 -11.95 -0.49
CA GLY A 76 -5.96 -11.35 0.73
C GLY A 76 -4.58 -10.76 0.62
N VAL A 77 -4.03 -10.68 -0.59
CA VAL A 77 -2.70 -10.13 -0.82
C VAL A 77 -2.82 -8.83 -1.61
N PHE A 78 -2.05 -7.84 -1.21
CA PHE A 78 -2.03 -6.55 -1.91
C PHE A 78 -1.46 -6.73 -3.31
N VAL A 79 -2.17 -6.23 -4.31
CA VAL A 79 -1.73 -6.31 -5.71
C VAL A 79 -1.24 -4.95 -6.19
N SER A 80 -2.06 -3.93 -6.04
CA SER A 80 -1.73 -2.59 -6.51
C SER A 80 -2.62 -1.57 -5.82
N GLY A 81 -2.18 -0.32 -5.86
CA GLY A 81 -2.98 0.78 -5.34
C GLY A 81 -2.65 2.05 -6.09
N ASP A 82 -3.61 2.94 -6.16
CA ASP A 82 -3.45 4.26 -6.76
C ASP A 82 -4.08 5.28 -5.84
N VAL A 83 -3.33 6.34 -5.54
CA VAL A 83 -3.74 7.37 -4.60
C VAL A 83 -3.51 8.72 -5.26
N ARG A 84 -4.48 9.62 -5.12
CA ARG A 84 -4.30 11.00 -5.54
C ARG A 84 -3.87 11.81 -4.34
N LEU A 85 -2.74 12.46 -4.46
CA LEU A 85 -2.18 13.26 -3.38
C LEU A 85 -2.76 14.67 -3.38
N ASN A 86 -2.62 15.37 -2.27
CA ASN A 86 -3.16 16.71 -2.10
C ASN A 86 -2.46 17.77 -2.96
N ASP A 87 -1.32 17.44 -3.55
CA ASP A 87 -0.65 18.32 -4.50
C ASP A 87 -1.12 18.11 -5.94
N GLY A 88 -2.11 17.22 -6.15
CA GLY A 88 -2.65 16.92 -7.46
C GLY A 88 -1.92 15.79 -8.19
N SER A 89 -0.82 15.30 -7.68
CA SER A 89 -0.11 14.21 -8.31
C SER A 89 -0.74 12.86 -7.94
N GLN A 90 -0.41 11.85 -8.72
CA GLN A 90 -0.91 10.51 -8.49
C GLN A 90 0.24 9.60 -8.11
N LEU A 91 0.03 8.83 -7.05
CA LEU A 91 1.00 7.88 -6.56
C LEU A 91 0.51 6.49 -6.86
N SER A 92 1.36 5.68 -7.49
CA SER A 92 1.06 4.29 -7.76
C SER A 92 1.87 3.41 -6.83
N VAL A 93 1.22 2.42 -6.24
CA VAL A 93 1.85 1.45 -5.36
C VAL A 93 1.68 0.08 -6.02
N ARG A 94 2.77 -0.57 -6.33
CA ARG A 94 2.74 -1.85 -7.04
C ARG A 94 3.63 -2.85 -6.36
N GLN A 95 3.29 -4.11 -6.48
CA GLN A 95 4.15 -5.17 -6.00
C GLN A 95 5.51 -5.05 -6.66
N ARG A 96 6.55 -5.14 -5.85
CA ARG A 96 7.89 -5.24 -6.37
C ARG A 96 8.10 -6.69 -6.79
N ALA A 97 8.49 -6.89 -8.04
CA ALA A 97 8.75 -8.24 -8.52
C ALA A 97 9.86 -8.86 -7.69
N PRO A 98 9.67 -10.10 -7.22
CA PRO A 98 10.75 -10.78 -6.50
C PRO A 98 11.92 -11.00 -7.43
N ALA A 99 13.11 -11.01 -6.85
CA ALA A 99 14.30 -11.38 -7.62
C ALA A 99 14.12 -12.78 -8.15
N ILE A 100 14.34 -12.94 -9.42
CA ILE A 100 14.20 -14.25 -10.04
C ILE A 100 15.51 -14.99 -9.89
N PRO A 101 15.45 -16.17 -9.31
CA PRO A 101 16.66 -16.97 -9.14
C PRO A 101 17.22 -17.41 -10.48
#